data_3034894a214a3c7cf389e189b1e56ca2
#
_entry.id   3034894a214a3c7cf389e189b1e56ca2
#
_cell.length_a   1.000
_cell.length_b   1.000
_cell.length_c   1.000
_cell.angle_alpha   90.00
_cell.angle_beta   90.00
_cell.angle_gamma   90.00
#
_symmetry.space_group_name_H-M   'P 1'
#
loop_
_entity.id
_entity.type
_entity.pdbx_description
1 polymer ?
#
loop_
_entity_poly.entity_id
_entity_poly.type
_entity_poly.pdbx_seq_one_letter_code
_entity_poly.pdbx_strand_id
1 'polypeptide(L)'
;MKKNLLALLVVGAVAMLSAQVKTPQPSPSASVKQAIGLSEVVVEYSRPSANDRKVFGNLVPMGQLWRTGANGSTDITFGQEVNFNGVMVPAGKYALYTMPSGGEWEVVLYKDTEQWGAPKQLDDKLIVAKTKVKALKNPLFVETFSIDFNDLKTDQANLIMSWENTFVKVPIVMDSKKQVLESINSTLSTKEAKASDYNQAASYYLQEKLDLKKALEYSKKANLLAPDTFYMLKLQAEIEAANGMKKEAIATAAQSLALAKKAGNDDYVKINMDNIAKWGKK
;
A
#
# COMPACT_ATOMS: atom_id res chain seq x y z
N MET A 1 67.27 -43.62 -26.54
CA MET A 1 66.66 -42.85 -25.44
C MET A 1 66.28 -41.53 -26.01
N LYS A 2 64.98 -41.34 -26.32
CA LYS A 2 64.44 -40.07 -26.86
C LYS A 2 63.62 -39.39 -25.74
N LYS A 3 64.08 -38.25 -25.28
CA LYS A 3 63.38 -37.45 -24.28
C LYS A 3 62.35 -36.60 -25.03
N ASN A 4 61.06 -36.86 -24.79
CA ASN A 4 59.96 -36.01 -25.26
C ASN A 4 59.78 -34.85 -24.27
N LEU A 5 60.03 -33.64 -24.75
CA LEU A 5 59.79 -32.41 -24.05
C LEU A 5 58.34 -32.00 -24.37
N LEU A 6 57.44 -32.13 -23.41
CA LEU A 6 56.02 -31.67 -23.52
C LEU A 6 56.01 -30.24 -23.12
N ALA A 7 55.86 -29.32 -24.09
CA ALA A 7 55.65 -27.90 -23.83
C ALA A 7 54.20 -27.64 -23.47
N LEU A 8 53.93 -27.24 -22.23
CA LEU A 8 52.60 -26.85 -21.72
C LEU A 8 52.32 -25.38 -22.10
N LEU A 9 51.53 -25.18 -23.12
CA LEU A 9 51.03 -23.84 -23.51
C LEU A 9 49.91 -23.45 -22.55
N VAL A 10 50.21 -22.61 -21.55
CA VAL A 10 49.23 -21.96 -20.70
C VAL A 10 48.67 -20.75 -21.46
N VAL A 11 47.50 -20.91 -22.07
CA VAL A 11 46.73 -19.78 -22.64
C VAL A 11 46.05 -19.04 -21.47
N GLY A 12 46.69 -17.96 -21.03
CA GLY A 12 46.09 -17.03 -20.06
C GLY A 12 44.93 -16.26 -20.72
N ALA A 13 43.71 -16.63 -20.43
CA ALA A 13 42.54 -15.81 -20.74
C ALA A 13 42.59 -14.56 -19.88
N VAL A 14 43.07 -13.45 -20.43
CA VAL A 14 42.93 -12.11 -19.81
C VAL A 14 41.46 -11.70 -19.95
N ALA A 15 40.69 -11.89 -18.87
CA ALA A 15 39.38 -11.29 -18.76
C ALA A 15 39.56 -9.77 -18.77
N MET A 16 39.26 -9.14 -19.89
CA MET A 16 39.17 -7.67 -19.96
C MET A 16 37.96 -7.24 -19.11
N LEU A 17 38.22 -6.90 -17.85
CA LEU A 17 37.28 -6.13 -17.03
C LEU A 17 37.15 -4.77 -17.68
N SER A 18 36.12 -4.57 -18.50
CA SER A 18 35.71 -3.24 -18.95
C SER A 18 35.30 -2.44 -17.71
N ALA A 19 36.22 -1.64 -17.20
CA ALA A 19 35.90 -0.66 -16.17
C ALA A 19 35.01 0.41 -16.79
N GLN A 20 33.68 0.27 -16.64
CA GLN A 20 32.74 1.34 -17.00
C GLN A 20 32.84 2.46 -15.97
N VAL A 21 32.93 3.70 -16.44
CA VAL A 21 32.81 4.88 -15.58
C VAL A 21 31.40 4.91 -14.99
N LYS A 22 31.28 4.83 -13.68
CA LYS A 22 30.01 4.92 -12.95
C LYS A 22 29.75 6.37 -12.58
N THR A 23 28.67 6.93 -13.07
CA THR A 23 28.22 8.29 -12.71
C THR A 23 26.81 8.22 -12.08
N PRO A 24 26.46 9.16 -11.18
CA PRO A 24 25.09 9.28 -10.70
C PRO A 24 24.12 9.49 -11.87
N GLN A 25 22.97 8.83 -11.81
CA GLN A 25 21.93 8.97 -12.84
C GLN A 25 21.22 10.32 -12.69
N PRO A 26 21.02 11.10 -13.77
CA PRO A 26 20.26 12.35 -13.73
C PRO A 26 18.81 12.20 -13.28
N SER A 27 18.24 11.01 -13.50
CA SER A 27 16.91 10.60 -13.01
C SER A 27 17.06 9.32 -12.23
N PRO A 28 17.38 9.41 -10.92
CA PRO A 28 17.63 8.22 -10.11
C PRO A 28 16.38 7.33 -10.00
N SER A 29 16.61 6.02 -9.89
CA SER A 29 15.53 5.06 -9.64
C SER A 29 15.00 5.17 -8.22
N ALA A 30 13.73 4.88 -8.05
CA ALA A 30 13.06 4.76 -6.76
C ALA A 30 12.11 3.59 -6.78
N SER A 31 11.82 3.05 -5.60
CA SER A 31 10.79 2.05 -5.38
C SER A 31 9.92 2.50 -4.21
N VAL A 32 8.60 2.44 -4.40
CA VAL A 32 7.62 2.72 -3.36
C VAL A 32 6.76 1.48 -3.19
N LYS A 33 6.61 1.05 -1.94
CA LYS A 33 5.85 -0.15 -1.57
C LYS A 33 4.79 0.22 -0.54
N GLN A 34 3.55 -0.21 -0.77
CA GLN A 34 2.44 0.03 0.14
C GLN A 34 1.63 -1.25 0.36
N ALA A 35 1.43 -1.62 1.63
CA ALA A 35 0.47 -2.65 1.99
C ALA A 35 -0.96 -2.11 1.86
N ILE A 36 -1.83 -2.86 1.19
CA ILE A 36 -3.26 -2.56 1.04
C ILE A 36 -4.02 -3.88 1.28
N GLY A 37 -4.95 -3.90 2.21
CA GLY A 37 -5.63 -5.14 2.61
C GLY A 37 -4.65 -6.20 3.10
N LEU A 38 -4.70 -7.37 2.52
CA LEU A 38 -3.80 -8.50 2.84
C LEU A 38 -2.62 -8.63 1.85
N SER A 39 -2.43 -7.67 0.97
CA SER A 39 -1.42 -7.71 -0.07
C SER A 39 -0.65 -6.40 -0.18
N GLU A 40 0.11 -6.21 -1.24
CA GLU A 40 0.93 -5.02 -1.44
C GLU A 40 0.92 -4.56 -2.90
N VAL A 41 1.17 -3.27 -3.07
CA VAL A 41 1.49 -2.65 -4.35
C VAL A 41 2.91 -2.15 -4.30
N VAL A 42 3.69 -2.43 -5.35
CA VAL A 42 5.06 -1.92 -5.52
C VAL A 42 5.13 -1.13 -6.81
N VAL A 43 5.70 0.07 -6.76
CA VAL A 43 5.98 0.89 -7.95
C VAL A 43 7.47 1.12 -8.06
N GLU A 44 8.06 0.75 -9.19
CA GLU A 44 9.46 0.97 -9.52
C GLU A 44 9.54 1.97 -10.67
N TYR A 45 10.27 3.07 -10.50
CA TYR A 45 10.29 4.15 -11.48
C TYR A 45 11.56 4.98 -11.39
N SER A 46 11.81 5.82 -12.40
CA SER A 46 12.89 6.81 -12.38
C SER A 46 12.32 8.22 -12.18
N ARG A 47 13.02 9.03 -11.39
CA ARG A 47 12.58 10.33 -10.90
C ARG A 47 13.29 11.49 -11.60
N PRO A 48 12.75 12.02 -12.72
CA PRO A 48 13.29 13.21 -13.34
C PRO A 48 12.95 14.46 -12.51
N SER A 49 13.84 15.46 -12.55
CA SER A 49 13.62 16.80 -11.99
C SER A 49 13.26 17.79 -13.10
N ALA A 50 12.52 18.83 -12.74
CA ALA A 50 12.13 19.89 -13.68
C ALA A 50 13.35 20.68 -14.16
N ASN A 51 14.29 21.01 -13.27
CA ASN A 51 15.51 21.76 -13.57
C ASN A 51 15.17 23.04 -14.37
N ASP A 52 14.32 23.88 -13.82
CA ASP A 52 13.84 25.14 -14.41
C ASP A 52 13.11 25.00 -15.76
N ARG A 53 12.78 23.78 -16.18
CA ARG A 53 12.01 23.53 -17.42
C ARG A 53 10.52 23.45 -17.08
N LYS A 54 9.69 23.95 -17.98
CA LYS A 54 8.26 23.65 -17.94
C LYS A 54 8.05 22.18 -18.28
N VAL A 55 7.41 21.42 -17.37
CA VAL A 55 7.19 19.98 -17.56
C VAL A 55 6.01 19.73 -18.50
N PHE A 56 4.79 19.97 -18.02
CA PHE A 56 3.61 19.64 -18.80
C PHE A 56 3.36 20.63 -19.92
N GLY A 57 3.28 20.10 -21.16
CA GLY A 57 3.17 20.86 -22.40
C GLY A 57 4.50 21.18 -23.06
N ASN A 58 5.65 20.85 -22.43
CA ASN A 58 6.98 21.00 -23.00
C ASN A 58 7.80 19.71 -22.84
N LEU A 59 8.37 19.45 -21.65
CA LEU A 59 9.16 18.23 -21.40
C LEU A 59 8.31 16.96 -21.56
N VAL A 60 7.07 17.01 -21.08
CA VAL A 60 6.03 15.98 -21.29
C VAL A 60 4.94 16.61 -22.15
N PRO A 61 4.87 16.32 -23.46
CA PRO A 61 3.87 16.89 -24.35
C PRO A 61 2.44 16.48 -23.94
N MET A 62 1.51 17.44 -24.02
CA MET A 62 0.10 17.16 -23.72
C MET A 62 -0.53 16.26 -24.79
N GLY A 63 -1.40 15.33 -24.35
CA GLY A 63 -2.10 14.39 -25.24
C GLY A 63 -1.19 13.31 -25.84
N GLN A 64 0.04 13.16 -25.36
CA GLN A 64 0.95 12.11 -25.80
C GLN A 64 1.23 11.10 -24.70
N LEU A 65 1.48 9.87 -25.10
CA LEU A 65 1.82 8.79 -24.18
C LEU A 65 3.17 9.07 -23.52
N TRP A 66 3.18 9.02 -22.19
CA TRP A 66 4.37 9.20 -21.36
C TRP A 66 4.59 7.96 -20.48
N ARG A 67 5.86 7.52 -20.38
CA ARG A 67 6.29 6.39 -19.51
C ARG A 67 6.15 6.67 -18.01
N THR A 68 5.53 7.77 -17.61
CA THR A 68 5.25 8.15 -16.21
C THR A 68 6.53 8.19 -15.34
N GLY A 69 7.59 8.75 -15.90
CA GLY A 69 8.92 8.81 -15.29
C GLY A 69 9.99 9.11 -16.35
N ALA A 70 11.17 8.50 -16.18
CA ALA A 70 12.30 8.61 -17.08
C ALA A 70 12.99 7.24 -17.27
N ASN A 71 13.92 7.14 -18.21
CA ASN A 71 14.66 5.92 -18.57
C ASN A 71 13.72 4.81 -19.08
N GLY A 72 13.66 3.65 -18.41
CA GLY A 72 12.69 2.59 -18.71
C GLY A 72 11.25 2.95 -18.34
N SER A 73 10.32 2.03 -18.58
CA SER A 73 8.94 2.16 -18.12
C SER A 73 8.86 2.30 -16.59
N THR A 74 7.84 2.98 -16.11
CA THR A 74 7.44 2.87 -14.71
C THR A 74 6.64 1.60 -14.57
N ASP A 75 7.04 0.75 -13.63
CA ASP A 75 6.39 -0.53 -13.40
C ASP A 75 5.59 -0.51 -12.11
N ILE A 76 4.38 -1.08 -12.15
CA ILE A 76 3.53 -1.29 -10.99
C ILE A 76 3.22 -2.78 -10.84
N THR A 77 3.42 -3.31 -9.64
CA THR A 77 3.15 -4.71 -9.31
C THR A 77 2.03 -4.80 -8.30
N PHE A 78 1.01 -5.59 -8.59
CA PHE A 78 -0.07 -5.93 -7.68
C PHE A 78 0.11 -7.36 -7.18
N GLY A 79 0.15 -7.56 -5.86
CA GLY A 79 0.29 -8.89 -5.26
C GLY A 79 -0.99 -9.72 -5.29
N GLN A 80 -2.14 -9.11 -5.58
CA GLN A 80 -3.44 -9.76 -5.82
C GLN A 80 -4.26 -8.97 -6.82
N GLU A 81 -5.43 -9.48 -7.23
CA GLU A 81 -6.39 -8.75 -8.05
C GLU A 81 -6.83 -7.45 -7.38
N VAL A 82 -6.92 -6.37 -8.14
CA VAL A 82 -7.28 -5.04 -7.65
C VAL A 82 -8.36 -4.40 -8.53
N ASN A 83 -9.17 -3.54 -7.94
CA ASN A 83 -9.94 -2.56 -8.68
C ASN A 83 -9.09 -1.29 -8.84
N PHE A 84 -8.60 -1.06 -10.04
CA PHE A 84 -7.78 0.09 -10.43
C PHE A 84 -8.67 1.17 -11.06
N ASN A 85 -9.14 2.12 -10.25
CA ASN A 85 -10.08 3.18 -10.66
C ASN A 85 -11.27 2.67 -11.50
N GLY A 86 -11.95 1.61 -11.02
CA GLY A 86 -13.13 1.03 -11.64
C GLY A 86 -12.86 -0.14 -12.61
N VAL A 87 -11.60 -0.45 -12.91
CA VAL A 87 -11.22 -1.58 -13.77
C VAL A 87 -10.61 -2.69 -12.93
N MET A 88 -11.12 -3.92 -13.07
CA MET A 88 -10.53 -5.09 -12.41
C MET A 88 -9.24 -5.51 -13.11
N VAL A 89 -8.15 -5.61 -12.36
CA VAL A 89 -6.81 -5.92 -12.84
C VAL A 89 -6.28 -7.13 -12.06
N PRO A 90 -5.91 -8.22 -12.73
CA PRO A 90 -5.31 -9.38 -12.07
C PRO A 90 -4.01 -9.05 -11.33
N ALA A 91 -3.61 -9.91 -10.40
CA ALA A 91 -2.26 -9.89 -9.85
C ALA A 91 -1.21 -9.96 -10.96
N GLY A 92 -0.13 -9.20 -10.82
CA GLY A 92 0.93 -9.16 -11.83
C GLY A 92 1.71 -7.86 -11.86
N LYS A 93 2.70 -7.82 -12.74
CA LYS A 93 3.52 -6.64 -13.02
C LYS A 93 3.11 -6.02 -14.35
N TYR A 94 2.96 -4.70 -14.37
CA TYR A 94 2.49 -3.93 -15.51
C TYR A 94 3.30 -2.65 -15.68
N ALA A 95 3.55 -2.24 -16.91
CA ALA A 95 4.05 -0.91 -17.19
C ALA A 95 2.92 0.13 -17.02
N LEU A 96 3.21 1.21 -16.32
CA LEU A 96 2.31 2.30 -16.06
C LEU A 96 2.61 3.45 -17.02
N TYR A 97 1.71 3.68 -17.95
CA TYR A 97 1.76 4.83 -18.85
C TYR A 97 0.69 5.84 -18.49
N THR A 98 0.98 7.12 -18.73
CA THR A 98 -0.01 8.18 -18.62
C THR A 98 -0.02 9.04 -19.87
N MET A 99 -1.15 9.70 -20.14
CA MET A 99 -1.31 10.70 -21.19
C MET A 99 -1.85 11.96 -20.54
N PRO A 100 -0.98 12.90 -20.14
CA PRO A 100 -1.39 14.15 -19.53
C PRO A 100 -2.22 15.00 -20.47
N SER A 101 -3.30 15.59 -19.97
CA SER A 101 -4.07 16.63 -20.67
C SER A 101 -4.44 17.76 -19.70
N GLY A 102 -5.04 18.84 -20.19
CA GLY A 102 -5.28 20.07 -19.42
C GLY A 102 -6.25 19.95 -18.26
N GLY A 103 -6.98 18.85 -18.12
CA GLY A 103 -7.96 18.67 -17.05
C GLY A 103 -8.10 17.23 -16.58
N GLU A 104 -7.74 16.30 -17.43
CA GLU A 104 -7.87 14.87 -17.18
C GLU A 104 -6.63 14.14 -17.73
N TRP A 105 -6.12 13.16 -17.01
CA TRP A 105 -5.08 12.26 -17.50
C TRP A 105 -5.68 10.90 -17.81
N GLU A 106 -5.31 10.33 -18.94
CA GLU A 106 -5.52 8.92 -19.18
C GLU A 106 -4.39 8.13 -18.52
N VAL A 107 -4.73 7.05 -17.84
CA VAL A 107 -3.80 6.16 -17.14
C VAL A 107 -3.99 4.76 -17.71
N VAL A 108 -2.89 4.14 -18.11
CA VAL A 108 -2.88 2.84 -18.80
C VAL A 108 -1.97 1.87 -18.07
N LEU A 109 -2.46 0.66 -17.83
CA LEU A 109 -1.67 -0.49 -17.40
C LEU A 109 -1.45 -1.42 -18.59
N TYR A 110 -0.19 -1.74 -18.85
CA TYR A 110 0.24 -2.44 -20.05
C TYR A 110 1.09 -3.67 -19.70
N LYS A 111 0.90 -4.78 -20.40
CA LYS A 111 1.56 -6.05 -20.07
C LYS A 111 3.06 -6.07 -20.32
N ASP A 112 3.52 -5.37 -21.37
CA ASP A 112 4.93 -5.34 -21.71
C ASP A 112 5.67 -4.32 -20.86
N THR A 113 6.54 -4.80 -19.98
CA THR A 113 7.35 -4.03 -19.03
C THR A 113 8.79 -3.84 -19.49
N GLU A 114 9.18 -4.36 -20.65
CA GLU A 114 10.57 -4.34 -21.13
C GLU A 114 10.88 -3.11 -22.01
N GLN A 115 9.94 -2.17 -22.13
CA GLN A 115 10.10 -1.00 -23.00
C GLN A 115 11.06 0.05 -22.43
N TRP A 116 12.04 0.44 -23.23
CA TRP A 116 12.84 1.63 -22.94
C TRP A 116 12.12 2.87 -23.45
N GLY A 117 11.38 3.53 -22.57
CA GLY A 117 10.59 4.70 -22.92
C GLY A 117 9.09 4.39 -23.09
N ALA A 118 8.38 5.26 -23.79
CA ALA A 118 7.00 5.03 -24.19
C ALA A 118 6.97 4.52 -25.64
N PRO A 119 6.22 3.48 -25.98
CA PRO A 119 6.02 3.05 -27.35
C PRO A 119 5.28 4.15 -28.13
N LYS A 120 5.50 4.22 -29.44
CA LYS A 120 4.77 5.17 -30.30
C LYS A 120 3.27 4.92 -30.33
N GLN A 121 2.88 3.67 -30.21
CA GLN A 121 1.50 3.20 -30.16
C GLN A 121 1.43 1.97 -29.27
N LEU A 122 0.36 1.90 -28.45
CA LEU A 122 0.07 0.71 -27.64
C LEU A 122 -0.65 -0.33 -28.51
N ASP A 123 -0.34 -1.60 -28.31
CA ASP A 123 -1.14 -2.72 -28.81
C ASP A 123 -2.34 -2.92 -27.85
N ASP A 124 -3.56 -2.78 -28.36
CA ASP A 124 -4.79 -2.91 -27.55
C ASP A 124 -4.89 -4.27 -26.85
N LYS A 125 -4.27 -5.33 -27.40
CA LYS A 125 -4.24 -6.68 -26.81
C LYS A 125 -3.42 -6.77 -25.53
N LEU A 126 -2.48 -5.84 -25.34
CA LEU A 126 -1.61 -5.78 -24.17
C LEU A 126 -2.09 -4.75 -23.13
N ILE A 127 -3.12 -3.97 -23.44
CA ILE A 127 -3.76 -3.06 -22.47
C ILE A 127 -4.58 -3.88 -21.49
N VAL A 128 -4.26 -3.75 -20.19
CA VAL A 128 -4.97 -4.45 -19.09
C VAL A 128 -6.00 -3.53 -18.45
N ALA A 129 -5.65 -2.28 -18.29
CA ALA A 129 -6.57 -1.25 -17.79
C ALA A 129 -6.30 0.06 -18.50
N LYS A 130 -7.38 0.78 -18.77
CA LYS A 130 -7.36 2.14 -19.30
C LYS A 130 -8.44 2.94 -18.61
N THR A 131 -8.03 3.99 -17.92
CA THR A 131 -8.94 4.79 -17.09
C THR A 131 -8.56 6.26 -17.14
N LYS A 132 -9.43 7.13 -16.64
CA LYS A 132 -9.20 8.58 -16.60
C LYS A 132 -9.27 9.10 -15.19
N VAL A 133 -8.40 10.06 -14.87
CA VAL A 133 -8.34 10.73 -13.58
C VAL A 133 -8.19 12.22 -13.75
N LYS A 134 -8.77 13.01 -12.84
CA LYS A 134 -8.66 14.46 -12.89
C LYS A 134 -7.25 14.90 -12.53
N ALA A 135 -6.71 15.82 -13.32
CA ALA A 135 -5.52 16.57 -12.96
C ALA A 135 -5.89 17.65 -11.93
N LEU A 136 -5.21 17.66 -10.80
CA LEU A 136 -5.45 18.55 -9.68
C LEU A 136 -4.26 19.49 -9.50
N LYS A 137 -4.54 20.72 -9.04
CA LYS A 137 -3.48 21.68 -8.74
C LYS A 137 -2.83 21.31 -7.41
N ASN A 138 -1.50 21.16 -7.44
CA ASN A 138 -0.71 21.04 -6.22
C ASN A 138 -0.35 22.45 -5.73
N PRO A 139 -0.68 22.82 -4.49
CA PRO A 139 -0.30 24.13 -3.93
C PRO A 139 1.22 24.27 -3.74
N LEU A 140 1.94 23.15 -3.59
CA LEU A 140 3.39 23.12 -3.47
C LEU A 140 4.00 22.73 -4.82
N PHE A 141 5.09 23.40 -5.19
CA PHE A 141 5.87 23.03 -6.36
C PHE A 141 6.69 21.77 -6.07
N VAL A 142 6.52 20.74 -6.89
CA VAL A 142 7.23 19.47 -6.80
C VAL A 142 8.32 19.45 -7.89
N GLU A 143 9.55 19.69 -7.49
CA GLU A 143 10.71 19.76 -8.41
C GLU A 143 11.02 18.42 -9.05
N THR A 144 11.05 17.35 -8.26
CA THR A 144 11.38 16.01 -8.72
C THR A 144 10.12 15.15 -8.78
N PHE A 145 9.80 14.58 -9.95
CA PHE A 145 8.67 13.69 -10.13
C PHE A 145 8.58 12.64 -9.02
N SER A 146 7.42 12.48 -8.44
CA SER A 146 7.19 11.54 -7.35
C SER A 146 5.92 10.71 -7.55
N ILE A 147 6.02 9.46 -7.16
CA ILE A 147 4.89 8.54 -6.99
C ILE A 147 4.84 8.16 -5.53
N ASP A 148 3.63 8.17 -4.94
CA ASP A 148 3.41 7.85 -3.53
C ASP A 148 2.00 7.28 -3.33
N PHE A 149 1.69 6.81 -2.12
CA PHE A 149 0.38 6.31 -1.73
C PHE A 149 -0.19 7.14 -0.59
N ASN A 150 -1.41 7.66 -0.76
CA ASN A 150 -2.12 8.45 0.24
C ASN A 150 -3.56 7.99 0.42
N ASP A 151 -4.26 8.59 1.38
CA ASP A 151 -5.67 8.30 1.70
C ASP A 151 -5.89 6.81 2.03
N LEU A 152 -4.98 6.24 2.84
CA LEU A 152 -4.96 4.83 3.20
C LEU A 152 -6.20 4.45 4.02
N LYS A 153 -6.83 3.34 3.65
CA LYS A 153 -7.87 2.64 4.41
C LYS A 153 -7.51 1.16 4.54
N THR A 154 -8.38 0.38 5.15
CA THR A 154 -8.14 -1.06 5.38
C THR A 154 -7.76 -1.80 4.09
N ASP A 155 -8.48 -1.53 3.00
CA ASP A 155 -8.38 -2.25 1.71
C ASP A 155 -8.21 -1.30 0.51
N GLN A 156 -7.87 -0.04 0.75
CA GLN A 156 -7.84 1.01 -0.26
C GLN A 156 -6.66 1.96 -0.05
N ALA A 157 -6.09 2.44 -1.15
CA ALA A 157 -5.18 3.58 -1.20
C ALA A 157 -5.39 4.37 -2.50
N ASN A 158 -4.91 5.61 -2.53
CA ASN A 158 -4.74 6.35 -3.78
C ASN A 158 -3.27 6.35 -4.19
N LEU A 159 -2.97 5.89 -5.40
CA LEU A 159 -1.70 6.14 -6.06
C LEU A 159 -1.66 7.61 -6.49
N ILE A 160 -0.68 8.35 -5.99
CA ILE A 160 -0.49 9.78 -6.28
C ILE A 160 0.71 9.94 -7.20
N MET A 161 0.55 10.63 -8.30
CA MET A 161 1.64 11.03 -9.18
C MET A 161 1.72 12.54 -9.21
N SER A 162 2.87 13.12 -8.79
CA SER A 162 3.03 14.57 -8.60
C SER A 162 4.26 15.08 -9.32
N TRP A 163 4.11 16.20 -10.06
CA TRP A 163 5.22 16.97 -10.63
C TRP A 163 4.81 18.43 -10.86
N GLU A 164 5.75 19.38 -10.69
CA GLU A 164 5.45 20.82 -10.66
C GLU A 164 4.26 21.14 -9.72
N ASN A 165 3.29 21.87 -10.23
CA ASN A 165 2.05 22.20 -9.52
C ASN A 165 0.86 21.30 -9.91
N THR A 166 1.13 20.08 -10.37
CA THR A 166 0.09 19.14 -10.81
C THR A 166 0.24 17.80 -10.12
N PHE A 167 -0.88 17.23 -9.71
CA PHE A 167 -0.93 15.85 -9.28
C PHE A 167 -2.21 15.16 -9.77
N VAL A 168 -2.16 13.85 -9.86
CA VAL A 168 -3.31 12.99 -10.12
C VAL A 168 -3.43 11.93 -9.06
N LYS A 169 -4.66 11.46 -8.81
CA LYS A 169 -4.99 10.39 -7.86
C LYS A 169 -5.64 9.24 -8.60
N VAL A 170 -5.11 8.04 -8.44
CA VAL A 170 -5.70 6.80 -8.97
C VAL A 170 -6.12 5.92 -7.79
N PRO A 171 -7.41 5.74 -7.53
CA PRO A 171 -7.89 4.84 -6.50
C PRO A 171 -7.51 3.39 -6.81
N ILE A 172 -6.99 2.69 -5.81
CA ILE A 172 -6.71 1.25 -5.83
C ILE A 172 -7.45 0.62 -4.67
N VAL A 173 -8.30 -0.36 -4.95
CA VAL A 173 -9.04 -1.12 -3.94
C VAL A 173 -8.69 -2.60 -4.09
N MET A 174 -8.33 -3.23 -2.98
CA MET A 174 -8.07 -4.66 -2.88
C MET A 174 -9.15 -5.28 -2.00
N ASP A 175 -10.12 -5.98 -2.59
CA ASP A 175 -11.17 -6.66 -1.80
C ASP A 175 -10.57 -7.85 -1.04
N SER A 176 -10.22 -7.61 0.21
CA SER A 176 -9.71 -8.63 1.12
C SER A 176 -10.79 -9.21 2.05
N LYS A 177 -12.01 -8.66 2.03
CA LYS A 177 -13.05 -9.02 3.00
C LYS A 177 -13.36 -10.51 3.04
N LYS A 178 -13.53 -11.14 1.88
CA LYS A 178 -13.79 -12.58 1.79
C LYS A 178 -12.63 -13.38 2.42
N GLN A 179 -11.39 -13.07 2.06
CA GLN A 179 -10.19 -13.74 2.56
C GLN A 179 -10.03 -13.57 4.08
N VAL A 180 -10.28 -12.34 4.59
CA VAL A 180 -10.23 -12.08 6.03
C VAL A 180 -11.28 -12.91 6.78
N LEU A 181 -12.53 -12.94 6.30
CA LEU A 181 -13.60 -13.72 6.93
C LEU A 181 -13.33 -15.22 6.89
N GLU A 182 -12.80 -15.74 5.79
CA GLU A 182 -12.36 -17.14 5.68
C GLU A 182 -11.23 -17.44 6.67
N SER A 183 -10.23 -16.56 6.77
CA SER A 183 -9.13 -16.67 7.73
C SER A 183 -9.63 -16.66 9.18
N ILE A 184 -10.53 -15.73 9.54
CA ILE A 184 -11.14 -15.67 10.87
C ILE A 184 -11.86 -16.99 11.19
N ASN A 185 -12.72 -17.45 10.27
CA ASN A 185 -13.49 -18.67 10.49
C ASN A 185 -12.59 -19.91 10.64
N SER A 186 -11.59 -20.07 9.77
CA SER A 186 -10.65 -21.19 9.84
C SER A 186 -9.83 -21.16 11.13
N THR A 187 -9.27 -20.01 11.51
CA THR A 187 -8.44 -19.87 12.70
C THR A 187 -9.26 -20.10 13.98
N LEU A 188 -10.42 -19.45 14.11
CA LEU A 188 -11.23 -19.53 15.32
C LEU A 188 -11.97 -20.86 15.49
N SER A 189 -12.04 -21.71 14.46
CA SER A 189 -12.57 -23.07 14.57
C SER A 189 -11.57 -24.06 15.17
N THR A 190 -10.30 -23.70 15.31
CA THR A 190 -9.27 -24.57 15.88
C THR A 190 -9.23 -24.47 17.40
N LYS A 191 -8.68 -25.53 18.05
CA LYS A 191 -8.45 -25.51 19.50
C LYS A 191 -7.25 -24.65 19.91
N GLU A 192 -6.40 -24.33 18.98
CA GLU A 192 -5.18 -23.53 19.14
C GLU A 192 -5.42 -22.01 19.07
N ALA A 193 -6.67 -21.58 18.78
CA ALA A 193 -7.03 -20.17 18.69
C ALA A 193 -6.73 -19.43 20.01
N LYS A 194 -5.96 -18.35 19.90
CA LYS A 194 -5.44 -17.57 21.03
C LYS A 194 -6.29 -16.31 21.28
N ALA A 195 -6.07 -15.69 22.43
CA ALA A 195 -6.69 -14.40 22.75
C ALA A 195 -6.46 -13.33 21.67
N SER A 196 -5.25 -13.28 21.10
CA SER A 196 -4.90 -12.36 20.01
C SER A 196 -5.77 -12.56 18.77
N ASP A 197 -6.09 -13.83 18.42
CA ASP A 197 -6.86 -14.14 17.21
C ASP A 197 -8.31 -13.68 17.37
N TYR A 198 -8.91 -13.94 18.53
CA TYR A 198 -10.23 -13.43 18.88
C TYR A 198 -10.27 -11.90 18.94
N ASN A 199 -9.22 -11.26 19.49
CA ASN A 199 -9.13 -9.81 19.56
C ASN A 199 -9.00 -9.16 18.15
N GLN A 200 -8.21 -9.75 17.25
CA GLN A 200 -8.10 -9.29 15.86
C GLN A 200 -9.41 -9.45 15.11
N ALA A 201 -10.10 -10.59 15.27
CA ALA A 201 -11.41 -10.82 14.68
C ALA A 201 -12.43 -9.79 15.19
N ALA A 202 -12.48 -9.53 16.49
CA ALA A 202 -13.36 -8.54 17.10
C ALA A 202 -13.09 -7.12 16.56
N SER A 203 -11.80 -6.76 16.44
CA SER A 203 -11.36 -5.48 15.88
C SER A 203 -11.80 -5.32 14.43
N TYR A 204 -11.59 -6.33 13.61
CA TYR A 204 -12.00 -6.31 12.19
C TYR A 204 -13.51 -6.13 12.03
N TYR A 205 -14.31 -6.89 12.81
CA TYR A 205 -15.77 -6.79 12.79
C TYR A 205 -16.26 -5.40 13.22
N LEU A 206 -15.60 -4.75 14.19
CA LEU A 206 -15.90 -3.39 14.60
C LEU A 206 -15.55 -2.36 13.51
N GLN A 207 -14.35 -2.45 12.95
CA GLN A 207 -13.83 -1.51 11.93
C GLN A 207 -14.66 -1.54 10.66
N GLU A 208 -14.99 -2.75 10.19
CA GLU A 208 -15.79 -2.95 8.97
C GLU A 208 -17.30 -2.86 9.21
N LYS A 209 -17.73 -2.52 10.45
CA LYS A 209 -19.13 -2.41 10.87
C LYS A 209 -19.95 -3.64 10.49
N LEU A 210 -19.38 -4.83 10.70
CA LEU A 210 -20.04 -6.11 10.46
C LEU A 210 -21.00 -6.43 11.59
N ASP A 211 -21.23 -7.73 11.89
CA ASP A 211 -22.04 -8.14 13.02
C ASP A 211 -21.41 -7.74 14.37
N LEU A 212 -21.88 -6.65 14.95
CA LEU A 212 -21.37 -6.12 16.22
C LEU A 212 -21.65 -7.03 17.41
N LYS A 213 -22.69 -7.90 17.36
CA LYS A 213 -22.92 -8.91 18.40
C LYS A 213 -21.83 -9.97 18.36
N LYS A 214 -21.50 -10.44 17.17
CA LYS A 214 -20.39 -11.38 16.95
C LYS A 214 -19.03 -10.77 17.32
N ALA A 215 -18.82 -9.49 17.03
CA ALA A 215 -17.65 -8.77 17.51
C ALA A 215 -17.54 -8.81 19.04
N LEU A 216 -18.65 -8.60 19.74
CA LEU A 216 -18.70 -8.63 21.19
C LEU A 216 -18.42 -10.04 21.74
N GLU A 217 -18.94 -11.10 21.12
CA GLU A 217 -18.65 -12.48 21.48
C GLU A 217 -17.14 -12.77 21.38
N TYR A 218 -16.53 -12.40 20.27
CA TYR A 218 -15.09 -12.56 20.06
C TYR A 218 -14.28 -11.78 21.09
N SER A 219 -14.63 -10.52 21.33
CA SER A 219 -13.93 -9.67 22.29
C SER A 219 -14.02 -10.22 23.73
N LYS A 220 -15.20 -10.68 24.16
CA LYS A 220 -15.36 -11.36 25.46
C LYS A 220 -14.52 -12.64 25.54
N LYS A 221 -14.44 -13.42 24.46
CA LYS A 221 -13.61 -14.62 24.42
C LYS A 221 -12.12 -14.29 24.52
N ALA A 222 -11.66 -13.21 23.85
CA ALA A 222 -10.31 -12.74 23.96
C ALA A 222 -9.95 -12.36 25.42
N ASN A 223 -10.81 -11.58 26.09
CA ASN A 223 -10.58 -11.17 27.47
C ASN A 223 -10.69 -12.33 28.47
N LEU A 224 -11.47 -13.37 28.17
CA LEU A 224 -11.52 -14.59 28.98
C LEU A 224 -10.19 -15.36 28.90
N LEU A 225 -9.56 -15.42 27.72
CA LEU A 225 -8.29 -16.12 27.48
C LEU A 225 -7.06 -15.34 27.96
N ALA A 226 -7.14 -14.02 27.99
CA ALA A 226 -6.07 -13.13 28.46
C ALA A 226 -6.66 -12.05 29.37
N PRO A 227 -7.05 -12.40 30.59
CA PRO A 227 -7.57 -11.42 31.54
C PRO A 227 -6.50 -10.36 31.87
N ASP A 228 -6.95 -9.21 32.33
CA ASP A 228 -6.08 -8.08 32.71
C ASP A 228 -5.28 -7.44 31.55
N THR A 229 -5.74 -7.65 30.32
CA THR A 229 -5.11 -7.04 29.13
C THR A 229 -5.83 -5.75 28.75
N PHE A 230 -5.27 -4.60 29.16
CA PHE A 230 -5.93 -3.30 29.04
C PHE A 230 -6.37 -2.97 27.59
N TYR A 231 -5.56 -3.26 26.58
CA TYR A 231 -5.91 -2.95 25.18
C TYR A 231 -7.05 -3.84 24.65
N MET A 232 -7.22 -5.07 25.12
CA MET A 232 -8.32 -5.94 24.76
C MET A 232 -9.63 -5.48 25.44
N LEU A 233 -9.55 -5.07 26.71
CA LEU A 233 -10.69 -4.47 27.42
C LEU A 233 -11.12 -3.15 26.79
N LYS A 234 -10.16 -2.30 26.36
CA LYS A 234 -10.47 -1.07 25.60
C LYS A 234 -11.25 -1.37 24.33
N LEU A 235 -10.85 -2.38 23.56
CA LEU A 235 -11.58 -2.80 22.37
C LEU A 235 -12.98 -3.31 22.72
N GLN A 236 -13.13 -4.12 23.78
CA GLN A 236 -14.46 -4.58 24.24
C GLN A 236 -15.37 -3.42 24.59
N ALA A 237 -14.86 -2.42 25.32
CA ALA A 237 -15.64 -1.23 25.67
C ALA A 237 -16.14 -0.47 24.41
N GLU A 238 -15.30 -0.35 23.39
CA GLU A 238 -15.69 0.28 22.11
C GLU A 238 -16.78 -0.52 21.39
N ILE A 239 -16.68 -1.86 21.40
CA ILE A 239 -17.69 -2.74 20.80
C ILE A 239 -19.00 -2.68 21.59
N GLU A 240 -18.94 -2.65 22.92
CA GLU A 240 -20.12 -2.48 23.80
C GLU A 240 -20.83 -1.16 23.49
N ALA A 241 -20.07 -0.06 23.38
CA ALA A 241 -20.60 1.25 23.01
C ALA A 241 -21.24 1.23 21.62
N ALA A 242 -20.62 0.57 20.64
CA ALA A 242 -21.14 0.41 19.29
C ALA A 242 -22.44 -0.41 19.26
N ASN A 243 -22.62 -1.35 20.19
CA ASN A 243 -23.86 -2.11 20.40
C ASN A 243 -24.92 -1.34 21.22
N GLY A 244 -24.67 -0.08 21.61
CA GLY A 244 -25.58 0.73 22.42
C GLY A 244 -25.54 0.43 23.93
N MET A 245 -24.64 -0.42 24.39
CA MET A 245 -24.46 -0.87 25.77
C MET A 245 -23.59 0.14 26.54
N LYS A 246 -24.05 1.39 26.67
CA LYS A 246 -23.22 2.49 27.20
C LYS A 246 -22.76 2.27 28.64
N LYS A 247 -23.61 1.66 29.50
CA LYS A 247 -23.25 1.42 30.91
C LYS A 247 -22.10 0.41 31.01
N GLU A 248 -22.23 -0.70 30.29
CA GLU A 248 -21.22 -1.75 30.22
C GLU A 248 -19.93 -1.20 29.63
N ALA A 249 -20.01 -0.45 28.54
CA ALA A 249 -18.86 0.20 27.90
C ALA A 249 -18.06 1.08 28.86
N ILE A 250 -18.74 1.91 29.66
CA ILE A 250 -18.11 2.77 30.68
C ILE A 250 -17.44 1.89 31.75
N ALA A 251 -18.10 0.85 32.23
CA ALA A 251 -17.54 -0.04 33.26
C ALA A 251 -16.29 -0.79 32.74
N THR A 252 -16.37 -1.33 31.52
CA THR A 252 -15.23 -2.04 30.89
C THR A 252 -14.07 -1.08 30.60
N ALA A 253 -14.36 0.16 30.14
CA ALA A 253 -13.31 1.16 29.93
C ALA A 253 -12.65 1.61 31.25
N ALA A 254 -13.40 1.65 32.37
CA ALA A 254 -12.82 1.93 33.68
C ALA A 254 -11.87 0.83 34.15
N GLN A 255 -12.14 -0.43 33.87
CA GLN A 255 -11.22 -1.54 34.12
C GLN A 255 -9.96 -1.42 33.27
N SER A 256 -10.11 -1.19 31.96
CA SER A 256 -8.98 -0.94 31.07
C SER A 256 -8.11 0.24 31.55
N LEU A 257 -8.74 1.34 31.99
CA LEU A 257 -8.05 2.52 32.53
C LEU A 257 -7.21 2.17 33.76
N ALA A 258 -7.75 1.39 34.70
CA ALA A 258 -7.03 0.99 35.91
C ALA A 258 -5.80 0.14 35.56
N LEU A 259 -5.93 -0.80 34.63
CA LEU A 259 -4.82 -1.65 34.17
C LEU A 259 -3.79 -0.86 33.36
N ALA A 260 -4.22 0.07 32.53
CA ALA A 260 -3.31 0.94 31.76
C ALA A 260 -2.47 1.84 32.70
N LYS A 261 -3.10 2.39 33.77
CA LYS A 261 -2.38 3.13 34.82
C LYS A 261 -1.34 2.25 35.52
N LYS A 262 -1.72 1.03 35.91
CA LYS A 262 -0.79 0.07 36.54
C LYS A 262 0.38 -0.30 35.64
N ALA A 263 0.15 -0.34 34.32
CA ALA A 263 1.17 -0.62 33.31
C ALA A 263 2.00 0.62 32.91
N GLY A 264 1.67 1.82 33.41
CA GLY A 264 2.36 3.06 33.03
C GLY A 264 2.11 3.47 31.57
N ASN A 265 0.99 3.09 30.97
CA ASN A 265 0.66 3.39 29.58
C ASN A 265 -0.26 4.60 29.48
N ASP A 266 0.32 5.79 29.36
CA ASP A 266 -0.41 7.06 29.35
C ASP A 266 -1.34 7.23 28.14
N ASP A 267 -1.00 6.66 26.99
CA ASP A 267 -1.86 6.71 25.79
C ASP A 267 -3.20 6.01 26.05
N TYR A 268 -3.17 4.79 26.58
CA TYR A 268 -4.40 4.06 26.92
C TYR A 268 -5.13 4.66 28.11
N VAL A 269 -4.44 5.29 29.05
CA VAL A 269 -5.06 6.09 30.12
C VAL A 269 -5.90 7.19 29.48
N LYS A 270 -5.31 7.98 28.58
CA LYS A 270 -6.00 9.07 27.89
C LYS A 270 -7.18 8.57 27.05
N ILE A 271 -6.99 7.54 26.22
CA ILE A 271 -8.03 6.96 25.37
C ILE A 271 -9.24 6.53 26.21
N ASN A 272 -9.02 5.79 27.30
CA ASN A 272 -10.11 5.33 28.15
C ASN A 272 -10.84 6.47 28.85
N MET A 273 -10.15 7.49 29.33
CA MET A 273 -10.75 8.69 29.92
C MET A 273 -11.64 9.42 28.91
N ASP A 274 -11.15 9.63 27.69
CA ASP A 274 -11.89 10.28 26.61
C ASP A 274 -13.15 9.48 26.25
N ASN A 275 -13.03 8.14 26.13
CA ASN A 275 -14.15 7.25 25.85
C ASN A 275 -15.22 7.29 26.93
N ILE A 276 -14.83 7.21 28.23
CA ILE A 276 -15.76 7.31 29.37
C ILE A 276 -16.48 8.65 29.34
N ALA A 277 -15.77 9.74 29.14
CA ALA A 277 -16.35 11.09 29.06
C ALA A 277 -17.32 11.23 27.86
N LYS A 278 -16.97 10.64 26.71
CA LYS A 278 -17.82 10.63 25.51
C LYS A 278 -19.14 9.89 25.74
N TRP A 279 -19.07 8.68 26.30
CA TRP A 279 -20.25 7.83 26.50
C TRP A 279 -21.09 8.22 27.71
N GLY A 280 -20.51 8.92 28.69
CA GLY A 280 -21.22 9.45 29.86
C GLY A 280 -22.06 10.69 29.56
N LYS A 281 -21.90 11.33 28.41
CA LYS A 281 -22.77 12.45 28.01
C LYS A 281 -24.17 11.91 27.72
N LYS A 282 -25.19 12.60 28.30
CA LYS A 282 -26.63 12.32 28.13
C LYS A 282 -27.08 12.62 26.71
#